data_07c61cd028bbc61991fb25d89108aec7
#
_entry.id   07c61cd028bbc61991fb25d89108aec7
#
_cell.length_a   1.000
_cell.length_b   1.000
_cell.length_c   1.000
_cell.angle_alpha   90.00
_cell.angle_beta   90.00
_cell.angle_gamma   90.00
#
_symmetry.space_group_name_H-M   'P 1'
#
loop_
_entity.id
_entity.type
_entity.pdbx_description
1 polymer ?
#
loop_
_entity_poly.entity_id
_entity_poly.type
_entity_poly.pdbx_seq_one_letter_code
_entity_poly.pdbx_strand_id
1 'polypeptide(L)'
;MKLLIAYIVGVLTPIWGYCLYVLAIHLGHIEHFLDVLTTLFTFVLMLCAIFALTTWRKQITEQVTYNAALEYESQLIKFLVATVCEKRQEGNNELMNVNERIKYCQFLMKCREFLPSLISEISVEFNKAANELDQNGYVSERTHDRLFDKQNQFSKRINKHFHIQSKA
;
A
#
# COMPACT_ATOMS: atom_id res chain seq x y z
N MET A 1 -2.12 21.83 8.70
CA MET A 1 -1.93 22.80 7.62
C MET A 1 -2.92 22.59 6.45
N LYS A 2 -3.04 21.36 5.86
CA LYS A 2 -3.97 21.08 4.72
C LYS A 2 -5.46 21.35 5.06
N LEU A 3 -5.92 20.97 6.26
CA LEU A 3 -7.29 21.23 6.73
C LEU A 3 -7.60 22.72 6.89
N LEU A 4 -6.63 23.49 7.35
CA LEU A 4 -6.78 24.93 7.51
C LEU A 4 -6.89 25.66 6.17
N ILE A 5 -6.12 25.22 5.17
CA ILE A 5 -6.20 25.74 3.80
C ILE A 5 -7.56 25.39 3.17
N ALA A 6 -8.02 24.16 3.33
CA ALA A 6 -9.34 23.74 2.84
C ALA A 6 -10.48 24.53 3.49
N TYR A 7 -10.37 24.80 4.79
CA TYR A 7 -11.35 25.61 5.52
C TYR A 7 -11.35 27.07 5.04
N ILE A 8 -10.16 27.68 4.88
CA ILE A 8 -10.01 29.05 4.39
C ILE A 8 -10.59 29.19 2.96
N VAL A 9 -10.26 28.27 2.07
CA VAL A 9 -10.80 28.24 0.71
C VAL A 9 -12.31 28.06 0.74
N GLY A 10 -12.83 27.14 1.57
CA GLY A 10 -14.27 26.88 1.69
C GLY A 10 -15.07 28.08 2.21
N VAL A 11 -14.50 28.89 3.10
CA VAL A 11 -15.18 30.11 3.65
C VAL A 11 -15.01 31.32 2.74
N LEU A 12 -13.84 31.50 2.13
CA LEU A 12 -13.60 32.65 1.26
C LEU A 12 -14.33 32.56 -0.08
N THR A 13 -14.53 31.35 -0.62
CA THR A 13 -15.18 31.15 -1.92
C THR A 13 -16.59 31.74 -2.00
N PRO A 14 -17.52 31.51 -1.03
CA PRO A 14 -18.85 32.13 -1.06
C PRO A 14 -18.81 33.65 -0.89
N ILE A 15 -17.88 34.18 -0.11
CA ILE A 15 -17.74 35.64 0.10
C ILE A 15 -17.32 36.32 -1.21
N TRP A 16 -16.32 35.76 -1.90
CA TRP A 16 -15.89 36.24 -3.19
C TRP A 16 -16.98 36.12 -4.26
N GLY A 17 -17.71 35.00 -4.27
CA GLY A 17 -18.85 34.79 -5.16
C GLY A 17 -19.96 35.84 -4.96
N TYR A 18 -20.27 36.16 -3.70
CA TYR A 18 -21.26 37.18 -3.39
C TYR A 18 -20.79 38.59 -3.82
N CYS A 19 -19.56 38.96 -3.55
CA CYS A 19 -18.99 40.25 -3.98
C CYS A 19 -19.00 40.43 -5.50
N LEU A 20 -18.60 39.36 -6.23
CA LEU A 20 -18.64 39.38 -7.70
C LEU A 20 -20.06 39.41 -8.25
N TYR A 21 -21.02 38.75 -7.61
CA TYR A 21 -22.45 38.80 -7.98
C TYR A 21 -23.02 40.21 -7.83
N VAL A 22 -22.74 40.88 -6.70
CA VAL A 22 -23.21 42.27 -6.47
C VAL A 22 -22.58 43.23 -7.50
N LEU A 23 -21.31 43.02 -7.83
CA LEU A 23 -20.61 43.80 -8.85
C LEU A 23 -21.24 43.59 -10.25
N ALA A 24 -21.61 42.36 -10.61
CA ALA A 24 -22.23 42.03 -11.88
C ALA A 24 -23.63 42.64 -12.05
N ILE A 25 -24.43 42.67 -10.97
CA ILE A 25 -25.75 43.37 -10.96
C ILE A 25 -25.54 44.85 -11.22
N HIS A 26 -24.57 45.49 -10.62
CA HIS A 26 -24.26 46.92 -10.82
C HIS A 26 -23.84 47.27 -12.24
N LEU A 27 -23.16 46.31 -12.91
CA LEU A 27 -22.65 46.49 -14.28
C LEU A 27 -23.68 46.10 -15.37
N GLY A 28 -24.85 45.55 -15.00
CA GLY A 28 -25.91 45.15 -15.95
C GLY A 28 -25.56 43.93 -16.83
N HIS A 29 -24.49 43.17 -16.53
CA HIS A 29 -24.01 42.01 -17.30
C HIS A 29 -24.23 40.70 -16.58
N ILE A 30 -25.40 40.49 -15.97
CA ILE A 30 -25.65 39.33 -15.11
C ILE A 30 -25.54 38.00 -15.87
N GLU A 31 -26.01 37.91 -17.11
CA GLU A 31 -26.01 36.66 -17.89
C GLU A 31 -24.60 36.20 -18.18
N HIS A 32 -23.75 37.08 -18.70
CA HIS A 32 -22.34 36.75 -18.96
C HIS A 32 -21.57 36.41 -17.69
N PHE A 33 -21.89 37.04 -16.57
CA PHE A 33 -21.26 36.74 -15.30
C PHE A 33 -21.61 35.33 -14.81
N LEU A 34 -22.87 34.89 -14.92
CA LEU A 34 -23.30 33.55 -14.53
C LEU A 34 -22.64 32.47 -15.40
N ASP A 35 -22.49 32.70 -16.69
CA ASP A 35 -21.78 31.78 -17.60
C ASP A 35 -20.30 31.62 -17.24
N VAL A 36 -19.60 32.72 -16.98
CA VAL A 36 -18.21 32.70 -16.55
C VAL A 36 -18.07 31.99 -15.20
N LEU A 37 -18.95 32.27 -14.25
CA LEU A 37 -18.94 31.65 -12.93
C LEU A 37 -19.17 30.14 -13.02
N THR A 38 -20.15 29.71 -13.83
CA THR A 38 -20.43 28.29 -14.05
C THR A 38 -19.26 27.55 -14.69
N THR A 39 -18.63 28.17 -15.68
CA THR A 39 -17.43 27.62 -16.33
C THR A 39 -16.27 27.48 -15.34
N LEU A 40 -16.06 28.50 -14.49
CA LEU A 40 -14.99 28.48 -13.48
C LEU A 40 -15.25 27.41 -12.40
N PHE A 41 -16.50 27.27 -11.94
CA PHE A 41 -16.87 26.19 -11.01
C PHE A 41 -16.66 24.81 -11.61
N THR A 42 -17.05 24.62 -12.87
CA THR A 42 -16.85 23.34 -13.58
C THR A 42 -15.37 22.99 -13.67
N PHE A 43 -14.52 23.98 -13.97
CA PHE A 43 -13.07 23.79 -14.02
C PHE A 43 -12.48 23.43 -12.65
N VAL A 44 -12.91 24.10 -11.58
CA VAL A 44 -12.46 23.79 -10.20
C VAL A 44 -12.91 22.38 -9.80
N LEU A 45 -14.15 21.98 -10.11
CA LEU A 45 -14.64 20.63 -9.83
C LEU A 45 -13.82 19.57 -10.60
N MET A 46 -13.48 19.83 -11.85
CA MET A 46 -12.63 18.95 -12.64
C MET A 46 -11.24 18.77 -11.98
N LEU A 47 -10.62 19.86 -11.54
CA LEU A 47 -9.35 19.78 -10.83
C LEU A 47 -9.45 19.00 -9.52
N CYS A 48 -10.50 19.25 -8.72
CA CYS A 48 -10.78 18.50 -7.49
C CYS A 48 -10.95 17.00 -7.76
N ALA A 49 -11.66 16.63 -8.83
CA ALA A 49 -11.83 15.24 -9.23
C ALA A 49 -10.51 14.57 -9.60
N ILE A 50 -9.64 15.25 -10.34
CA ILE A 50 -8.30 14.74 -10.69
C ILE A 50 -7.45 14.53 -9.43
N PHE A 51 -7.44 15.50 -8.50
CA PHE A 51 -6.72 15.37 -7.23
C PHE A 51 -7.28 14.24 -6.36
N ALA A 52 -8.60 14.11 -6.27
CA ALA A 52 -9.24 13.01 -5.54
C ALA A 52 -8.86 11.65 -6.15
N LEU A 53 -8.90 11.51 -7.46
CA LEU A 53 -8.56 10.28 -8.16
C LEU A 53 -7.10 9.88 -7.95
N THR A 54 -6.16 10.83 -8.04
CA THR A 54 -4.74 10.56 -7.83
C THR A 54 -4.44 10.15 -6.39
N THR A 55 -5.07 10.82 -5.42
CA THR A 55 -4.94 10.49 -4.00
C THR A 55 -5.51 9.10 -3.70
N TRP A 56 -6.68 8.80 -4.24
CA TRP A 56 -7.34 7.50 -4.08
C TRP A 56 -6.53 6.34 -4.69
N ARG A 57 -6.00 6.53 -5.92
CA ARG A 57 -5.10 5.55 -6.54
C ARG A 57 -3.87 5.27 -5.68
N LYS A 58 -3.28 6.30 -5.08
CA LYS A 58 -2.14 6.15 -4.17
C LYS A 58 -2.53 5.34 -2.93
N GLN A 59 -3.65 5.68 -2.29
CA GLN A 59 -4.14 4.96 -1.10
C GLN A 59 -4.41 3.48 -1.38
N ILE A 60 -5.09 3.15 -2.50
CA ILE A 60 -5.33 1.75 -2.89
C ILE A 60 -4.01 1.03 -3.11
N THR A 61 -3.05 1.65 -3.80
CA THR A 61 -1.76 1.03 -4.07
C THR A 61 -1.00 0.73 -2.78
N GLU A 62 -0.99 1.66 -1.82
CA GLU A 62 -0.38 1.47 -0.51
C GLU A 62 -1.07 0.37 0.29
N GLN A 63 -2.41 0.36 0.31
CA GLN A 63 -3.19 -0.65 1.01
C GLN A 63 -2.98 -2.07 0.45
N VAL A 64 -2.96 -2.22 -0.87
CA VAL A 64 -2.70 -3.52 -1.50
C VAL A 64 -1.27 -3.99 -1.23
N THR A 65 -0.29 -3.07 -1.21
CA THR A 65 1.10 -3.40 -0.87
C THR A 65 1.22 -3.83 0.59
N TYR A 66 0.53 -3.14 1.49
CA TYR A 66 0.48 -3.50 2.91
C TYR A 66 -0.13 -4.89 3.14
N ASN A 67 -1.29 -5.14 2.52
CA ASN A 67 -1.94 -6.44 2.64
C ASN A 67 -1.07 -7.58 2.08
N ALA A 68 -0.40 -7.36 0.94
CA ALA A 68 0.53 -8.32 0.37
C ALA A 68 1.73 -8.57 1.29
N ALA A 69 2.25 -7.54 1.97
CA ALA A 69 3.36 -7.68 2.91
C ALA A 69 2.94 -8.46 4.18
N LEU A 70 1.74 -8.20 4.72
CA LEU A 70 1.19 -8.95 5.86
C LEU A 70 0.92 -10.42 5.49
N GLU A 71 0.34 -10.66 4.31
CA GLU A 71 0.11 -12.03 3.85
C GLU A 71 1.44 -12.77 3.66
N TYR A 72 2.45 -12.12 3.08
CA TYR A 72 3.78 -12.68 2.93
C TYR A 72 4.40 -13.06 4.28
N GLU A 73 4.35 -12.16 5.27
CA GLU A 73 4.81 -12.43 6.63
C GLU A 73 4.10 -13.62 7.25
N SER A 74 2.78 -13.67 7.15
CA SER A 74 1.97 -14.78 7.67
C SER A 74 2.33 -16.12 7.02
N GLN A 75 2.57 -16.15 5.71
CA GLN A 75 2.95 -17.37 5.00
C GLN A 75 4.37 -17.82 5.35
N LEU A 76 5.31 -16.87 5.55
CA LEU A 76 6.66 -17.19 6.03
C LEU A 76 6.63 -17.81 7.44
N ILE A 77 5.83 -17.26 8.35
CA ILE A 77 5.66 -17.80 9.69
C ILE A 77 5.09 -19.22 9.62
N LYS A 78 4.06 -19.44 8.80
CA LYS A 78 3.48 -20.79 8.60
C LYS A 78 4.52 -21.78 8.10
N PHE A 79 5.35 -21.38 7.14
CA PHE A 79 6.43 -22.21 6.63
C PHE A 79 7.44 -22.53 7.73
N LEU A 80 7.90 -21.54 8.49
CA LEU A 80 8.85 -21.72 9.59
C LEU A 80 8.30 -22.65 10.68
N VAL A 81 7.03 -22.48 11.08
CA VAL A 81 6.38 -23.34 12.06
C VAL A 81 6.26 -24.77 11.53
N ALA A 82 5.85 -24.96 10.28
CA ALA A 82 5.73 -26.27 9.67
C ALA A 82 7.08 -27.03 9.58
N THR A 83 8.19 -26.29 9.41
CA THR A 83 9.53 -26.90 9.35
C THR A 83 10.09 -27.27 10.71
N VAL A 84 9.61 -26.69 11.81
CA VAL A 84 9.99 -27.06 13.20
C VAL A 84 9.16 -28.24 13.71
N CYS A 85 7.89 -28.30 13.33
CA CYS A 85 7.01 -29.39 13.74
C CYS A 85 7.22 -30.61 12.82
N GLU A 86 8.08 -31.55 13.20
CA GLU A 86 8.47 -32.77 12.46
C GLU A 86 7.32 -33.72 12.03
N LYS A 87 6.07 -33.32 12.05
CA LYS A 87 4.92 -34.14 11.61
C LYS A 87 4.68 -34.06 10.12
N ARG A 88 5.49 -34.79 9.40
CA ARG A 88 5.61 -34.86 7.93
C ARG A 88 4.55 -35.75 7.23
N GLN A 89 3.47 -36.17 7.81
CA GLN A 89 2.63 -37.17 7.12
C GLN A 89 1.40 -36.64 6.37
N GLU A 90 0.95 -35.40 6.58
CA GLU A 90 -0.25 -34.87 5.88
C GLU A 90 -0.04 -33.55 5.11
N GLY A 91 1.16 -32.98 5.15
CA GLY A 91 1.37 -31.55 4.84
C GLY A 91 1.88 -31.21 3.43
N ASN A 92 2.06 -32.16 2.50
CA ASN A 92 2.69 -31.83 1.20
C ASN A 92 1.84 -30.82 0.38
N ASN A 93 0.52 -30.93 0.41
CA ASN A 93 -0.37 -30.02 -0.31
C ASN A 93 -0.47 -28.64 0.36
N GLU A 94 -0.40 -28.58 1.69
CA GLU A 94 -0.39 -27.29 2.43
C GLU A 94 0.90 -26.50 2.19
N LEU A 95 2.06 -27.17 2.29
CA LEU A 95 3.36 -26.56 2.02
C LEU A 95 3.52 -26.09 0.57
N MET A 96 2.99 -26.84 -0.39
CA MET A 96 2.97 -26.43 -1.78
C MET A 96 2.12 -25.17 -1.99
N ASN A 97 0.97 -25.09 -1.34
CA ASN A 97 0.09 -23.92 -1.38
C ASN A 97 0.74 -22.69 -0.73
N VAL A 98 1.45 -22.89 0.40
CA VAL A 98 2.23 -21.83 1.07
C VAL A 98 3.34 -21.32 0.15
N ASN A 99 4.08 -22.19 -0.54
CA ASN A 99 5.14 -21.81 -1.46
C ASN A 99 4.62 -20.97 -2.65
N GLU A 100 3.50 -21.35 -3.25
CA GLU A 100 2.89 -20.57 -4.33
C GLU A 100 2.42 -19.19 -3.85
N ARG A 101 1.80 -19.12 -2.69
CA ARG A 101 1.37 -17.85 -2.09
C ARG A 101 2.54 -16.94 -1.76
N ILE A 102 3.63 -17.48 -1.22
CA ILE A 102 4.85 -16.71 -0.96
C ILE A 102 5.39 -16.10 -2.27
N LYS A 103 5.48 -16.90 -3.35
CA LYS A 103 5.94 -16.41 -4.66
C LYS A 103 5.02 -15.33 -5.24
N TYR A 104 3.71 -15.48 -5.09
CA TYR A 104 2.74 -14.49 -5.53
C TYR A 104 2.88 -13.16 -4.77
N CYS A 105 3.00 -13.20 -3.44
CA CYS A 105 3.22 -12.00 -2.64
C CYS A 105 4.56 -11.31 -2.95
N GLN A 106 5.63 -12.09 -3.16
CA GLN A 106 6.93 -11.58 -3.61
C GLN A 106 6.82 -10.85 -4.94
N PHE A 107 6.12 -11.43 -5.90
CA PHE A 107 5.87 -10.79 -7.20
C PHE A 107 5.13 -9.47 -7.05
N LEU A 108 4.04 -9.41 -6.28
CA LEU A 108 3.28 -8.18 -6.04
C LEU A 108 4.14 -7.09 -5.40
N MET A 109 4.92 -7.43 -4.38
CA MET A 109 5.80 -6.48 -3.69
C MET A 109 6.94 -6.00 -4.59
N LYS A 110 7.51 -6.89 -5.41
CA LYS A 110 8.57 -6.55 -6.36
C LYS A 110 8.07 -5.62 -7.47
N CYS A 111 6.87 -5.85 -8.01
CA CYS A 111 6.24 -4.96 -8.98
C CYS A 111 5.99 -3.55 -8.44
N ARG A 112 5.97 -3.38 -7.12
CA ARG A 112 5.73 -2.11 -6.43
C ARG A 112 6.98 -1.53 -5.77
N GLU A 113 8.14 -2.11 -6.06
CA GLU A 113 9.44 -1.69 -5.51
C GLU A 113 9.47 -1.61 -3.97
N PHE A 114 8.62 -2.41 -3.30
CA PHE A 114 8.56 -2.45 -1.84
C PHE A 114 9.68 -3.32 -1.28
N LEU A 115 10.63 -2.73 -0.56
CA LEU A 115 11.79 -3.38 0.08
C LEU A 115 12.50 -4.43 -0.83
N PRO A 116 12.88 -4.09 -2.08
CA PRO A 116 13.29 -5.07 -3.08
C PRO A 116 14.55 -5.86 -2.67
N SER A 117 15.50 -5.23 -1.98
CA SER A 117 16.72 -5.90 -1.50
C SER A 117 16.40 -6.95 -0.44
N LEU A 118 15.59 -6.60 0.56
CA LEU A 118 15.24 -7.50 1.64
C LEU A 118 14.39 -8.68 1.15
N ILE A 119 13.43 -8.42 0.26
CA ILE A 119 12.61 -9.48 -0.36
C ILE A 119 13.48 -10.43 -1.17
N SER A 120 14.48 -9.92 -1.90
CA SER A 120 15.43 -10.75 -2.63
C SER A 120 16.24 -11.63 -1.70
N GLU A 121 16.75 -11.09 -0.59
CA GLU A 121 17.51 -11.86 0.42
C GLU A 121 16.65 -12.96 1.06
N ILE A 122 15.41 -12.63 1.46
CA ILE A 122 14.47 -13.63 2.02
C ILE A 122 14.17 -14.69 0.97
N SER A 123 13.99 -14.31 -0.29
CA SER A 123 13.72 -15.24 -1.39
C SER A 123 14.81 -16.27 -1.57
N VAL A 124 16.08 -15.86 -1.43
CA VAL A 124 17.24 -16.77 -1.51
C VAL A 124 17.23 -17.77 -0.35
N GLU A 125 17.09 -17.31 0.89
CA GLU A 125 17.07 -18.20 2.07
C GLU A 125 15.83 -19.11 2.07
N PHE A 126 14.67 -18.60 1.66
CA PHE A 126 13.45 -19.38 1.51
C PHE A 126 13.59 -20.51 0.47
N ASN A 127 14.13 -20.20 -0.73
CA ASN A 127 14.33 -21.20 -1.76
C ASN A 127 15.34 -22.27 -1.31
N LYS A 128 16.35 -21.86 -0.53
CA LYS A 128 17.30 -22.82 0.06
C LYS A 128 16.61 -23.74 1.05
N ALA A 129 15.78 -23.18 1.96
CA ALA A 129 15.02 -23.97 2.92
C ALA A 129 14.04 -24.92 2.25
N ALA A 130 13.35 -24.45 1.21
CA ALA A 130 12.42 -25.27 0.43
C ALA A 130 13.14 -26.43 -0.27
N ASN A 131 14.32 -26.19 -0.86
CA ASN A 131 15.13 -27.24 -1.50
C ASN A 131 15.69 -28.24 -0.47
N GLU A 132 16.15 -27.79 0.70
CA GLU A 132 16.59 -28.68 1.79
C GLU A 132 15.43 -29.58 2.26
N LEU A 133 14.22 -29.00 2.39
CA LEU A 133 13.04 -29.74 2.77
C LEU A 133 12.65 -30.80 1.73
N ASP A 134 12.73 -30.47 0.43
CA ASP A 134 12.42 -31.39 -0.67
C ASP A 134 13.43 -32.54 -0.75
N GLN A 135 14.72 -32.23 -0.66
CA GLN A 135 15.79 -33.23 -0.81
C GLN A 135 15.99 -34.09 0.43
N ASN A 136 16.00 -33.50 1.61
CA ASN A 136 16.39 -34.16 2.86
C ASN A 136 15.19 -34.51 3.75
N GLY A 137 14.05 -33.85 3.49
CA GLY A 137 12.87 -33.98 4.31
C GLY A 137 12.83 -33.15 5.56
N TYR A 138 13.84 -32.34 5.78
CA TYR A 138 13.93 -31.40 6.90
C TYR A 138 14.76 -30.20 6.47
N VAL A 139 14.58 -29.09 7.17
CA VAL A 139 15.39 -27.86 7.00
C VAL A 139 16.47 -27.86 8.08
N SER A 140 17.71 -27.58 7.70
CA SER A 140 18.81 -27.48 8.67
C SER A 140 18.58 -26.29 9.62
N GLU A 141 18.92 -26.46 10.90
CA GLU A 141 18.80 -25.44 11.95
C GLU A 141 19.41 -24.10 11.50
N ARG A 142 20.58 -24.15 10.89
CA ARG A 142 21.27 -22.96 10.36
C ARG A 142 20.48 -22.23 9.29
N THR A 143 19.79 -22.95 8.39
CA THR A 143 18.97 -22.35 7.34
C THR A 143 17.68 -21.79 7.93
N HIS A 144 17.08 -22.52 8.86
CA HIS A 144 15.90 -22.09 9.62
C HIS A 144 16.16 -20.78 10.37
N ASP A 145 17.24 -20.70 11.16
CA ASP A 145 17.59 -19.50 11.92
C ASP A 145 17.83 -18.28 11.03
N ARG A 146 18.50 -18.46 9.91
CA ARG A 146 18.71 -17.38 8.94
C ARG A 146 17.39 -16.86 8.34
N LEU A 147 16.50 -17.77 7.99
CA LEU A 147 15.19 -17.38 7.45
C LEU A 147 14.36 -16.68 8.52
N PHE A 148 14.39 -17.15 9.76
CA PHE A 148 13.72 -16.53 10.90
C PHE A 148 14.26 -15.12 11.20
N ASP A 149 15.58 -14.93 11.18
CA ASP A 149 16.18 -13.60 11.36
C ASP A 149 15.77 -12.62 10.26
N LYS A 150 15.71 -13.08 9.01
CA LYS A 150 15.26 -12.27 7.89
C LYS A 150 13.77 -11.94 7.98
N GLN A 151 12.95 -12.87 8.41
CA GLN A 151 11.51 -12.63 8.67
C GLN A 151 11.32 -11.58 9.77
N ASN A 152 12.08 -11.64 10.87
CA ASN A 152 12.04 -10.64 11.93
C ASN A 152 12.47 -9.24 11.45
N GLN A 153 13.48 -9.17 10.59
CA GLN A 153 13.91 -7.91 9.98
C GLN A 153 12.80 -7.33 9.07
N PHE A 154 12.12 -8.19 8.33
CA PHE A 154 11.01 -7.80 7.46
C PHE A 154 9.83 -7.25 8.26
N SER A 155 9.41 -7.94 9.33
CA SER A 155 8.37 -7.50 10.26
C SER A 155 8.67 -6.11 10.84
N LYS A 156 9.88 -5.90 11.33
CA LYS A 156 10.31 -4.59 11.86
C LYS A 156 10.25 -3.48 10.81
N ARG A 157 10.62 -3.77 9.56
CA ARG A 157 10.60 -2.79 8.47
C ARG A 157 9.19 -2.48 7.99
N ILE A 158 8.30 -3.46 7.91
CA ILE A 158 6.87 -3.24 7.62
C ILE A 158 6.30 -2.28 8.66
N ASN A 159 6.44 -2.62 9.94
CA ASN A 159 5.91 -1.81 11.03
C ASN A 159 6.45 -0.38 10.99
N LYS A 160 7.75 -0.20 10.74
CA LYS A 160 8.35 1.13 10.61
C LYS A 160 7.80 1.90 9.40
N HIS A 161 7.65 1.26 8.26
CA HIS A 161 7.20 1.91 7.03
C HIS A 161 5.74 2.38 7.12
N PHE A 162 4.85 1.53 7.62
CA PHE A 162 3.43 1.83 7.66
C PHE A 162 3.00 2.63 8.91
N HIS A 163 3.69 2.49 10.06
CA HIS A 163 3.43 3.35 11.23
C HIS A 163 3.87 4.81 11.03
N ILE A 164 4.90 5.06 10.24
CA ILE A 164 5.29 6.44 9.92
C ILE A 164 4.23 7.11 9.05
N GLN A 165 3.60 6.39 8.13
CA GLN A 165 2.55 6.91 7.26
C GLN A 165 1.22 7.17 7.97
N SER A 166 0.90 6.42 9.04
CA SER A 166 -0.32 6.66 9.82
C SER A 166 -0.28 7.93 10.68
N LYS A 167 0.91 8.52 10.88
CA LYS A 167 1.12 9.76 11.67
C LYS A 167 1.32 11.02 10.81
N ALA A 168 1.37 10.90 9.50
CA ALA A 168 1.53 12.01 8.54
C ALA A 168 0.19 12.39 7.89
#